data_114cd43afe4c6b461c0f370ed550f516
#
_entry.id   114cd43afe4c6b461c0f370ed550f516
#
_cell.length_a   1.000
_cell.length_b   1.000
_cell.length_c   1.000
_cell.angle_alpha   90.00
_cell.angle_beta   90.00
_cell.angle_gamma   90.00
#
_symmetry.space_group_name_H-M   'P 1'
#
loop_
_entity.id
_entity.type
_entity.pdbx_description
1 polymer ?
#
loop_
_entity_poly.entity_id
_entity_poly.type
_entity_poly.pdbx_seq_one_letter_code
_entity_poly.pdbx_strand_id
1 'polypeptide(L)'
;MIRKVIIISIIFLLLLVSLIYIGFIFRDYFSFSEEIVSRPRNTTRNSDTITVIFIGDSWAAYHSQNDQHLKTCIEAKVKKPTKVISKGTVGAKTKTIYKEMHIDGPSGTKELIELLPNYAIVSAGINDAVAKMGTDNYCHHYSLIIKRLLSAGIKPIIIDMPQVDYRAVYQREPIIAKIRHRISSWYTDAPLWTFENYRTALRLLIRQDEINNLLIYIPSSEWNAEGYADSRMLYKDDHVHLNENGYLLLDSCITSHIYIDSSSNLY
;
A
#
# COMPACT_ATOMS: atom_id res chain seq x y z
N MET A 1 -40.36 39.92 11.23
CA MET A 1 -39.72 39.72 9.92
C MET A 1 -38.17 39.73 10.04
N ILE A 2 -37.55 40.72 10.64
CA ILE A 2 -36.07 40.87 10.77
C ILE A 2 -35.41 39.66 11.46
N ARG A 3 -35.95 39.14 12.59
CA ARG A 3 -35.36 37.95 13.27
C ARG A 3 -35.30 36.71 12.37
N LYS A 4 -36.31 36.45 11.53
CA LYS A 4 -36.31 35.31 10.60
C LYS A 4 -35.26 35.46 9.52
N VAL A 5 -35.08 36.67 8.98
CA VAL A 5 -34.05 36.96 7.99
C VAL A 5 -32.65 36.75 8.58
N ILE A 6 -32.41 37.23 9.80
CA ILE A 6 -31.13 37.05 10.49
C ILE A 6 -30.83 35.56 10.68
N ILE A 7 -31.79 34.75 11.14
CA ILE A 7 -31.63 33.32 11.34
C ILE A 7 -31.30 32.62 10.03
N ILE A 8 -32.02 32.91 8.96
CA ILE A 8 -31.79 32.35 7.62
C ILE A 8 -30.37 32.70 7.11
N SER A 9 -29.94 33.96 7.30
CA SER A 9 -28.61 34.41 6.89
C SER A 9 -27.50 33.69 7.66
N ILE A 10 -27.67 33.47 8.96
CA ILE A 10 -26.72 32.71 9.79
C ILE A 10 -26.65 31.26 9.33
N ILE A 11 -27.79 30.60 9.09
CA ILE A 11 -27.81 29.22 8.57
C ILE A 11 -27.11 29.13 7.23
N PHE A 12 -27.40 30.06 6.31
CA PHE A 12 -26.75 30.10 5.00
C PHE A 12 -25.22 30.29 5.11
N LEU A 13 -24.78 31.20 5.99
CA LEU A 13 -23.34 31.42 6.23
C LEU A 13 -22.66 30.17 6.80
N LEU A 14 -23.29 29.48 7.76
CA LEU A 14 -22.77 28.24 8.31
C LEU A 14 -22.68 27.13 7.26
N LEU A 15 -23.68 27.01 6.40
CA LEU A 15 -23.65 26.06 5.27
C LEU A 15 -22.53 26.38 4.29
N LEU A 16 -22.34 27.66 3.95
CA LEU A 16 -21.28 28.09 3.06
C LEU A 16 -19.90 27.78 3.65
N VAL A 17 -19.66 28.12 4.91
CA VAL A 17 -18.41 27.81 5.63
C VAL A 17 -18.17 26.30 5.67
N SER A 18 -19.22 25.49 5.94
CA SER A 18 -19.13 24.04 5.94
C SER A 18 -18.77 23.49 4.56
N LEU A 19 -19.35 24.02 3.49
CA LEU A 19 -19.03 23.61 2.12
C LEU A 19 -17.58 23.96 1.73
N ILE A 20 -17.09 25.16 2.09
CA ILE A 20 -15.71 25.57 1.89
C ILE A 20 -14.74 24.64 2.65
N TYR A 21 -15.05 24.33 3.91
CA TYR A 21 -14.24 23.44 4.73
C TYR A 21 -14.19 22.01 4.17
N ILE A 22 -15.34 21.48 3.74
CA ILE A 22 -15.44 20.17 3.06
C ILE A 22 -14.61 20.18 1.77
N GLY A 23 -14.72 21.24 0.95
CA GLY A 23 -13.94 21.39 -0.25
C GLY A 23 -12.43 21.41 0.00
N PHE A 24 -12.00 22.07 1.08
CA PHE A 24 -10.59 22.09 1.48
C PHE A 24 -10.08 20.71 1.92
N ILE A 25 -10.86 19.97 2.73
CA ILE A 25 -10.53 18.60 3.13
C ILE A 25 -10.45 17.67 1.92
N PHE A 26 -11.41 17.78 0.98
CA PHE A 26 -11.40 16.98 -0.25
C PHE A 26 -10.17 17.28 -1.10
N ARG A 27 -9.80 18.54 -1.24
CA ARG A 27 -8.60 18.94 -1.98
C ARG A 27 -7.33 18.34 -1.37
N ASP A 28 -7.16 18.40 -0.05
CA ASP A 28 -5.98 17.79 0.60
C ASP A 28 -5.99 16.27 0.47
N TYR A 29 -7.14 15.65 0.63
CA TYR A 29 -7.30 14.20 0.53
C TYR A 29 -6.85 13.64 -0.81
N PHE A 30 -7.21 14.31 -1.92
CA PHE A 30 -6.87 13.91 -3.28
C PHE A 30 -5.62 14.61 -3.84
N SER A 31 -4.90 15.39 -3.05
CA SER A 31 -3.71 16.08 -3.52
C SER A 31 -2.57 15.09 -3.81
N PHE A 32 -1.75 15.46 -4.79
CA PHE A 32 -0.51 14.74 -5.10
C PHE A 32 0.60 15.21 -4.14
N SER A 33 1.40 14.27 -3.65
CA SER A 33 2.58 14.59 -2.86
C SER A 33 3.74 14.96 -3.77
N GLU A 34 4.59 15.88 -3.34
CA GLU A 34 5.87 16.13 -4.01
C GLU A 34 6.88 15.02 -3.70
N GLU A 35 7.82 14.81 -4.61
CA GLU A 35 8.92 13.88 -4.39
C GLU A 35 9.89 14.47 -3.36
N ILE A 36 10.10 13.74 -2.27
CA ILE A 36 11.07 14.10 -1.23
C ILE A 36 12.39 13.41 -1.58
N VAL A 37 13.34 14.20 -2.11
CA VAL A 37 14.67 13.70 -2.43
C VAL A 37 15.45 13.44 -1.16
N SER A 38 15.78 12.18 -0.91
CA SER A 38 16.62 11.77 0.22
C SER A 38 18.01 11.45 -0.27
N ARG A 39 19.02 12.01 0.39
CA ARG A 39 20.41 11.66 0.07
C ARG A 39 20.72 10.25 0.58
N PRO A 40 21.31 9.38 -0.26
CA PRO A 40 21.78 8.09 0.22
C PRO A 40 22.82 8.29 1.33
N ARG A 41 22.70 7.51 2.40
CA ARG A 41 23.76 7.44 3.43
C ARG A 41 24.81 6.45 2.97
N ASN A 42 26.08 6.80 3.16
CA ASN A 42 27.21 5.88 2.96
C ASN A 42 27.26 4.85 4.10
N THR A 43 26.32 3.91 4.10
CA THR A 43 26.31 2.78 5.03
C THR A 43 26.53 1.51 4.24
N THR A 44 27.43 0.66 4.71
CA THR A 44 27.69 -0.66 4.13
C THR A 44 26.65 -1.65 4.61
N ARG A 45 26.07 -2.41 3.67
CA ARG A 45 25.21 -3.55 4.01
C ARG A 45 26.02 -4.64 4.68
N ASN A 46 25.40 -5.33 5.64
CA ASN A 46 25.97 -6.59 6.12
C ASN A 46 25.78 -7.66 5.04
N SER A 47 26.90 -8.24 4.55
CA SER A 47 26.90 -9.27 3.52
C SER A 47 26.46 -10.65 4.02
N ASP A 48 26.52 -10.87 5.33
CA ASP A 48 26.30 -12.19 5.93
C ASP A 48 24.84 -12.45 6.32
N THR A 49 24.05 -11.39 6.40
CA THR A 49 22.63 -11.46 6.81
C THR A 49 21.78 -10.82 5.72
N ILE A 50 20.72 -11.48 5.31
CA ILE A 50 19.69 -10.90 4.44
C ILE A 50 18.71 -10.13 5.31
N THR A 51 18.58 -8.83 5.07
CA THR A 51 17.59 -7.99 5.73
C THR A 51 16.44 -7.71 4.78
N VAL A 52 15.24 -8.00 5.20
CA VAL A 52 14.00 -7.77 4.47
C VAL A 52 13.10 -6.91 5.34
N ILE A 53 12.55 -5.84 4.78
CA ILE A 53 11.47 -5.10 5.44
C ILE A 53 10.15 -5.37 4.73
N PHE A 54 9.06 -5.35 5.48
CA PHE A 54 7.71 -5.41 4.95
C PHE A 54 6.98 -4.15 5.39
N ILE A 55 6.68 -3.25 4.46
CA ILE A 55 6.03 -1.97 4.70
C ILE A 55 4.71 -1.89 3.94
N GLY A 56 3.77 -1.13 4.47
CA GLY A 56 2.49 -0.97 3.78
C GLY A 56 1.29 -0.77 4.70
N ASP A 57 0.20 -1.39 4.32
CA ASP A 57 -1.10 -1.29 4.97
C ASP A 57 -1.30 -2.34 6.09
N SER A 58 -2.54 -2.78 6.28
CA SER A 58 -2.90 -3.78 7.31
C SER A 58 -2.21 -5.14 7.14
N TRP A 59 -1.76 -5.49 5.94
CA TRP A 59 -1.05 -6.75 5.72
C TRP A 59 0.37 -6.68 6.25
N ALA A 60 1.06 -5.57 6.06
CA ALA A 60 2.35 -5.32 6.69
C ALA A 60 2.20 -5.17 8.22
N ALA A 61 1.09 -4.57 8.69
CA ALA A 61 0.79 -4.49 10.12
C ALA A 61 0.58 -5.88 10.75
N TYR A 62 -0.05 -6.81 10.05
CA TYR A 62 -0.18 -8.21 10.51
C TYR A 62 1.19 -8.85 10.70
N HIS A 63 2.09 -8.71 9.72
CA HIS A 63 3.43 -9.28 9.78
C HIS A 63 4.30 -8.66 10.88
N SER A 64 3.98 -7.47 11.38
CA SER A 64 4.74 -6.89 12.49
C SER A 64 4.70 -7.74 13.78
N GLN A 65 3.74 -8.65 13.89
CA GLN A 65 3.58 -9.59 15.01
C GLN A 65 3.70 -11.05 14.59
N ASN A 66 3.75 -11.34 13.27
CA ASN A 66 3.64 -12.70 12.71
C ASN A 66 4.65 -12.90 11.57
N ASP A 67 5.87 -12.38 11.68
CA ASP A 67 6.90 -12.45 10.63
C ASP A 67 7.73 -13.73 10.64
N GLN A 68 7.58 -14.57 11.66
CA GLN A 68 8.42 -15.77 11.86
C GLN A 68 8.32 -16.77 10.70
N HIS A 69 7.13 -16.96 10.13
CA HIS A 69 6.95 -17.88 9.01
C HIS A 69 7.68 -17.36 7.75
N LEU A 70 7.47 -16.09 7.39
CA LEU A 70 8.15 -15.44 6.26
C LEU A 70 9.67 -15.51 6.41
N LYS A 71 10.18 -15.20 7.62
CA LYS A 71 11.60 -15.30 7.94
C LYS A 71 12.12 -16.71 7.72
N THR A 72 11.46 -17.73 8.27
CA THR A 72 11.86 -19.13 8.14
C THR A 72 11.89 -19.59 6.68
N CYS A 73 10.89 -19.22 5.90
CA CYS A 73 10.83 -19.53 4.47
C CYS A 73 12.00 -18.90 3.71
N ILE A 74 12.30 -17.63 3.97
CA ILE A 74 13.42 -16.94 3.32
C ILE A 74 14.75 -17.58 3.72
N GLU A 75 15.00 -17.82 5.01
CA GLU A 75 16.22 -18.48 5.49
C GLU A 75 16.44 -19.86 4.84
N ALA A 76 15.37 -20.65 4.74
CA ALA A 76 15.41 -21.96 4.11
C ALA A 76 15.80 -21.88 2.64
N LYS A 77 15.35 -20.83 1.91
CA LYS A 77 15.64 -20.64 0.51
C LYS A 77 17.03 -20.08 0.27
N VAL A 78 17.38 -18.99 0.96
CA VAL A 78 18.62 -18.27 0.69
C VAL A 78 19.85 -18.88 1.36
N LYS A 79 19.64 -19.80 2.31
CA LYS A 79 20.68 -20.46 3.12
C LYS A 79 21.61 -19.47 3.85
N LYS A 80 21.05 -18.32 4.26
CA LYS A 80 21.73 -17.29 5.04
C LYS A 80 20.85 -16.84 6.20
N PRO A 81 21.41 -16.38 7.31
CA PRO A 81 20.66 -15.74 8.38
C PRO A 81 19.80 -14.61 7.79
N THR A 82 18.56 -14.54 8.20
CA THR A 82 17.61 -13.56 7.67
C THR A 82 17.00 -12.76 8.82
N LYS A 83 16.90 -11.46 8.61
CA LYS A 83 16.15 -10.53 9.49
C LYS A 83 14.97 -10.00 8.71
N VAL A 84 13.76 -10.26 9.20
CA VAL A 84 12.52 -9.67 8.70
C VAL A 84 12.05 -8.64 9.71
N ILE A 85 11.67 -7.46 9.24
CA ILE A 85 11.10 -6.39 10.07
C ILE A 85 9.90 -5.84 9.34
N SER A 86 8.73 -5.95 9.94
CA SER A 86 7.48 -5.53 9.32
C SER A 86 6.86 -4.35 10.06
N LYS A 87 6.36 -3.38 9.32
CA LYS A 87 5.67 -2.22 9.86
C LYS A 87 4.64 -1.71 8.87
N GLY A 88 3.40 -1.58 9.32
CA GLY A 88 2.31 -1.10 8.48
C GLY A 88 1.26 -0.36 9.28
N THR A 89 0.47 0.44 8.59
CA THR A 89 -0.64 1.21 9.16
C THR A 89 -1.96 0.70 8.59
N VAL A 90 -2.84 0.23 9.47
CA VAL A 90 -4.17 -0.26 9.08
C VAL A 90 -4.94 0.83 8.34
N GLY A 91 -5.47 0.50 7.16
CA GLY A 91 -6.22 1.44 6.33
C GLY A 91 -5.35 2.45 5.56
N ALA A 92 -4.01 2.33 5.61
CA ALA A 92 -3.11 3.23 4.89
C ALA A 92 -3.31 3.12 3.37
N LYS A 93 -3.32 4.29 2.72
CA LYS A 93 -3.28 4.43 1.27
C LYS A 93 -1.84 4.66 0.82
N THR A 94 -1.57 4.49 -0.45
CA THR A 94 -0.24 4.76 -1.04
C THR A 94 0.32 6.12 -0.62
N LYS A 95 -0.51 7.16 -0.60
CA LYS A 95 -0.13 8.51 -0.11
C LYS A 95 0.33 8.50 1.34
N THR A 96 -0.35 7.75 2.21
CA THR A 96 0.00 7.64 3.63
C THR A 96 1.31 6.87 3.78
N ILE A 97 1.42 5.71 3.12
CA ILE A 97 2.63 4.88 3.13
C ILE A 97 3.85 5.69 2.68
N TYR A 98 3.72 6.44 1.57
CA TYR A 98 4.80 7.30 1.10
C TYR A 98 5.22 8.34 2.14
N LYS A 99 4.27 9.02 2.79
CA LYS A 99 4.57 9.98 3.86
C LYS A 99 5.28 9.31 5.04
N GLU A 100 4.84 8.12 5.45
CA GLU A 100 5.44 7.34 6.53
C GLU A 100 6.89 6.93 6.25
N MET A 101 7.30 6.81 4.98
CA MET A 101 8.68 6.54 4.59
C MET A 101 9.66 7.70 4.89
N HIS A 102 9.15 8.86 5.27
CA HIS A 102 9.95 10.05 5.56
C HIS A 102 9.89 10.52 7.01
N ILE A 103 9.12 9.83 7.85
CA ILE A 103 8.96 10.16 9.27
C ILE A 103 9.49 9.05 10.17
N ASP A 104 9.98 9.45 11.33
CA ASP A 104 10.40 8.56 12.41
C ASP A 104 9.22 8.29 13.37
N GLY A 105 9.39 7.31 14.26
CA GLY A 105 8.44 7.03 15.33
C GLY A 105 7.42 5.92 15.00
N PRO A 106 6.33 5.79 15.79
CA PRO A 106 5.47 4.60 15.76
C PRO A 106 4.81 4.30 14.42
N SER A 107 4.38 5.32 13.69
CA SER A 107 3.77 5.18 12.35
C SER A 107 4.77 5.32 11.20
N GLY A 108 5.97 5.86 11.45
CA GLY A 108 6.97 6.07 10.40
C GLY A 108 7.75 4.81 10.05
N THR A 109 8.20 4.71 8.82
CA THR A 109 9.04 3.60 8.32
C THR A 109 10.43 4.06 7.85
N LYS A 110 10.77 5.32 8.06
CA LYS A 110 12.06 5.91 7.66
C LYS A 110 13.24 5.14 8.25
N GLU A 111 13.19 4.81 9.55
CA GLU A 111 14.22 4.03 10.23
C GLU A 111 14.48 2.67 9.60
N LEU A 112 13.42 1.99 9.07
CA LEU A 112 13.57 0.70 8.40
C LEU A 112 14.29 0.84 7.06
N ILE A 113 14.03 1.91 6.32
CA ILE A 113 14.71 2.21 5.05
C ILE A 113 16.18 2.55 5.32
N GLU A 114 16.47 3.24 6.42
CA GLU A 114 17.83 3.61 6.83
C GLU A 114 18.69 2.41 7.26
N LEU A 115 18.10 1.26 7.56
CA LEU A 115 18.81 -0.01 7.75
C LEU A 115 19.43 -0.54 6.45
N LEU A 116 19.11 0.04 5.31
CA LEU A 116 19.51 -0.40 3.97
C LEU A 116 19.22 -1.89 3.73
N PRO A 117 17.97 -2.36 3.89
CA PRO A 117 17.63 -3.75 3.68
C PRO A 117 17.94 -4.20 2.24
N ASN A 118 18.09 -5.49 2.03
CA ASN A 118 18.25 -6.07 0.70
C ASN A 118 16.97 -5.93 -0.12
N TYR A 119 15.82 -6.16 0.54
CA TYR A 119 14.50 -6.13 -0.07
C TYR A 119 13.51 -5.34 0.78
N ALA A 120 12.57 -4.70 0.11
CA ALA A 120 11.40 -4.10 0.73
C ALA A 120 10.14 -4.68 0.09
N ILE A 121 9.39 -5.49 0.84
CA ILE A 121 8.07 -5.95 0.46
C ILE A 121 7.09 -4.80 0.68
N VAL A 122 6.25 -4.53 -0.32
CA VAL A 122 5.26 -3.45 -0.29
C VAL A 122 3.87 -4.01 -0.52
N SER A 123 2.99 -3.89 0.47
CA SER A 123 1.55 -4.09 0.32
C SER A 123 0.83 -2.75 0.34
N ALA A 124 0.18 -2.40 -0.77
CA ALA A 124 -0.50 -1.12 -0.90
C ALA A 124 -1.54 -1.16 -2.03
N GLY A 125 -2.55 -0.30 -1.93
CA GLY A 125 -3.49 -0.05 -3.01
C GLY A 125 -4.92 -0.46 -2.73
N ILE A 126 -5.16 -1.48 -1.91
CA ILE A 126 -6.53 -1.91 -1.59
C ILE A 126 -7.34 -0.78 -0.93
N ASN A 127 -6.69 -0.02 -0.05
CA ASN A 127 -7.34 1.13 0.60
C ASN A 127 -7.53 2.33 -0.33
N ASP A 128 -6.66 2.49 -1.34
CA ASP A 128 -6.85 3.46 -2.42
C ASP A 128 -8.08 3.10 -3.26
N ALA A 129 -8.20 1.83 -3.63
CA ALA A 129 -9.32 1.33 -4.42
C ALA A 129 -10.65 1.37 -3.66
N VAL A 130 -10.66 0.99 -2.38
CA VAL A 130 -11.84 1.12 -1.50
C VAL A 130 -12.25 2.58 -1.36
N ALA A 131 -11.31 3.48 -1.12
CA ALA A 131 -11.57 4.90 -0.94
C ALA A 131 -11.84 5.66 -2.23
N LYS A 132 -11.69 5.01 -3.39
CA LYS A 132 -11.87 5.63 -4.72
C LYS A 132 -10.94 6.83 -4.92
N MET A 133 -9.64 6.64 -4.68
CA MET A 133 -8.64 7.69 -4.80
C MET A 133 -8.35 8.11 -6.26
N GLY A 134 -8.78 7.31 -7.24
CA GLY A 134 -8.41 7.45 -8.64
C GLY A 134 -7.07 6.81 -8.97
N THR A 135 -6.95 6.30 -10.19
CA THR A 135 -5.74 5.59 -10.64
C THR A 135 -4.52 6.49 -10.71
N ASP A 136 -4.71 7.76 -11.09
CA ASP A 136 -3.61 8.72 -11.21
C ASP A 136 -2.98 9.03 -9.85
N ASN A 137 -3.82 9.30 -8.82
CA ASN A 137 -3.35 9.55 -7.46
C ASN A 137 -2.65 8.31 -6.89
N TYR A 138 -3.23 7.14 -7.09
CA TYR A 138 -2.68 5.86 -6.70
C TYR A 138 -1.30 5.59 -7.34
N CYS A 139 -1.21 5.65 -8.67
CA CYS A 139 0.03 5.39 -9.40
C CYS A 139 1.11 6.44 -9.10
N HIS A 140 0.73 7.71 -8.96
CA HIS A 140 1.67 8.76 -8.55
C HIS A 140 2.36 8.40 -7.24
N HIS A 141 1.59 8.12 -6.18
CA HIS A 141 2.17 7.80 -4.87
C HIS A 141 2.89 6.45 -4.88
N TYR A 142 2.40 5.47 -5.65
CA TYR A 142 3.11 4.20 -5.79
C TYR A 142 4.48 4.38 -6.45
N SER A 143 4.56 5.22 -7.49
CA SER A 143 5.83 5.55 -8.14
C SER A 143 6.81 6.23 -7.17
N LEU A 144 6.33 7.11 -6.29
CA LEU A 144 7.14 7.75 -5.26
C LEU A 144 7.67 6.73 -4.24
N ILE A 145 6.86 5.74 -3.83
CA ILE A 145 7.29 4.64 -2.96
C ILE A 145 8.43 3.86 -3.62
N ILE A 146 8.24 3.44 -4.88
CA ILE A 146 9.26 2.69 -5.64
C ILE A 146 10.54 3.52 -5.77
N LYS A 147 10.46 4.76 -6.20
CA LYS A 147 11.61 5.67 -6.33
C LYS A 147 12.36 5.83 -5.01
N ARG A 148 11.64 6.00 -3.90
CA ARG A 148 12.25 6.14 -2.56
C ARG A 148 13.05 4.90 -2.16
N LEU A 149 12.54 3.70 -2.45
CA LEU A 149 13.25 2.45 -2.18
C LEU A 149 14.47 2.30 -3.10
N LEU A 150 14.30 2.51 -4.40
CA LEU A 150 15.38 2.40 -5.38
C LEU A 150 16.49 3.42 -5.11
N SER A 151 16.16 4.66 -4.75
CA SER A 151 17.14 5.69 -4.40
C SER A 151 17.96 5.35 -3.14
N ALA A 152 17.40 4.50 -2.26
CA ALA A 152 18.13 3.93 -1.12
C ALA A 152 18.90 2.64 -1.49
N GLY A 153 18.88 2.23 -2.76
CA GLY A 153 19.48 0.99 -3.24
C GLY A 153 18.75 -0.27 -2.75
N ILE A 154 17.51 -0.17 -2.31
CA ILE A 154 16.70 -1.28 -1.81
C ILE A 154 15.90 -1.86 -2.97
N LYS A 155 15.89 -3.19 -3.15
CA LYS A 155 15.10 -3.85 -4.19
C LYS A 155 13.64 -4.01 -3.76
N PRO A 156 12.67 -3.33 -4.40
CA PRO A 156 11.27 -3.48 -4.04
C PRO A 156 10.71 -4.83 -4.47
N ILE A 157 9.85 -5.42 -3.64
CA ILE A 157 8.98 -6.56 -3.97
C ILE A 157 7.55 -6.04 -3.87
N ILE A 158 6.90 -5.89 -5.00
CA ILE A 158 5.56 -5.31 -5.10
C ILE A 158 4.54 -6.43 -5.16
N ILE A 159 3.65 -6.50 -4.17
CA ILE A 159 2.53 -7.43 -4.15
C ILE A 159 1.36 -6.77 -4.88
N ASP A 160 0.85 -7.42 -5.93
CA ASP A 160 -0.37 -6.95 -6.61
C ASP A 160 -1.57 -7.01 -5.67
N MET A 161 -2.48 -6.10 -5.90
CA MET A 161 -3.73 -6.03 -5.16
C MET A 161 -4.59 -7.27 -5.42
N PRO A 162 -5.15 -7.93 -4.38
CA PRO A 162 -5.98 -9.10 -4.56
C PRO A 162 -7.30 -8.78 -5.26
N GLN A 163 -7.95 -9.81 -5.75
CA GLN A 163 -9.34 -9.72 -6.16
C GLN A 163 -10.22 -9.75 -4.91
N VAL A 164 -10.82 -8.62 -4.58
CA VAL A 164 -11.71 -8.47 -3.42
C VAL A 164 -13.16 -8.39 -3.87
N ASP A 165 -14.08 -9.06 -3.16
CA ASP A 165 -15.52 -8.81 -3.32
C ASP A 165 -15.91 -7.46 -2.74
N TYR A 166 -15.67 -6.40 -3.52
CA TYR A 166 -15.99 -5.07 -3.07
C TYR A 166 -17.49 -4.87 -2.79
N ARG A 167 -18.38 -5.63 -3.43
CA ARG A 167 -19.81 -5.52 -3.15
C ARG A 167 -20.12 -6.00 -1.73
N ALA A 168 -19.52 -7.11 -1.29
CA ALA A 168 -19.67 -7.61 0.07
C ALA A 168 -19.06 -6.62 1.10
N VAL A 169 -17.88 -6.07 0.82
CA VAL A 169 -17.25 -5.02 1.64
C VAL A 169 -18.18 -3.81 1.74
N TYR A 170 -18.62 -3.27 0.60
CA TYR A 170 -19.46 -2.07 0.55
C TYR A 170 -20.81 -2.25 1.28
N GLN A 171 -21.41 -3.44 1.24
CA GLN A 171 -22.68 -3.69 1.94
C GLN A 171 -22.54 -3.53 3.45
N ARG A 172 -21.39 -3.84 4.02
CA ARG A 172 -21.09 -3.74 5.46
C ARG A 172 -20.69 -2.35 5.92
N GLU A 173 -20.35 -1.46 4.99
CA GLU A 173 -19.93 -0.10 5.30
C GLU A 173 -21.07 0.74 5.88
N PRO A 174 -20.77 1.66 6.83
CA PRO A 174 -21.72 2.65 7.31
C PRO A 174 -22.22 3.53 6.17
N ILE A 175 -23.44 4.06 6.31
CA ILE A 175 -24.07 4.87 5.26
C ILE A 175 -23.22 6.09 4.86
N ILE A 176 -22.55 6.71 5.83
CA ILE A 176 -21.66 7.87 5.59
C ILE A 176 -20.47 7.46 4.73
N ALA A 177 -19.86 6.28 4.97
CA ALA A 177 -18.78 5.75 4.16
C ALA A 177 -19.27 5.47 2.74
N LYS A 178 -20.44 4.87 2.57
CA LYS A 178 -21.08 4.63 1.25
C LYS A 178 -21.27 5.92 0.45
N ILE A 179 -21.77 6.98 1.12
CA ILE A 179 -21.94 8.31 0.48
C ILE A 179 -20.56 8.85 0.06
N ARG A 180 -19.58 8.81 0.96
CA ARG A 180 -18.21 9.25 0.65
C ARG A 180 -17.64 8.52 -0.54
N HIS A 181 -17.75 7.19 -0.60
CA HIS A 181 -17.23 6.39 -1.72
C HIS A 181 -17.89 6.74 -3.06
N ARG A 182 -19.20 7.04 -3.06
CA ARG A 182 -19.90 7.50 -4.26
C ARG A 182 -19.43 8.87 -4.72
N ILE A 183 -19.27 9.81 -3.79
CA ILE A 183 -18.76 11.15 -4.09
C ILE A 183 -17.32 11.06 -4.62
N SER A 184 -16.46 10.26 -3.96
CA SER A 184 -15.09 10.04 -4.40
C SER A 184 -15.04 9.40 -5.79
N SER A 185 -15.85 8.36 -6.03
CA SER A 185 -15.98 7.70 -7.34
C SER A 185 -16.35 8.69 -8.45
N TRP A 186 -17.33 9.55 -8.18
CA TRP A 186 -17.70 10.61 -9.11
C TRP A 186 -16.59 11.66 -9.32
N TYR A 187 -15.92 12.06 -8.24
CA TYR A 187 -14.86 13.07 -8.29
C TYR A 187 -13.61 12.61 -9.03
N THR A 188 -13.24 11.35 -8.89
CA THR A 188 -12.02 10.76 -9.46
C THR A 188 -12.27 9.96 -10.74
N ASP A 189 -13.52 9.87 -11.18
CA ASP A 189 -13.96 8.99 -12.29
C ASP A 189 -13.56 7.50 -12.07
N ALA A 190 -13.38 7.10 -10.81
CA ALA A 190 -13.02 5.72 -10.46
C ALA A 190 -14.27 4.82 -10.41
N PRO A 191 -14.30 3.68 -11.11
CA PRO A 191 -15.42 2.75 -11.07
C PRO A 191 -15.76 2.31 -9.64
N LEU A 192 -17.05 2.36 -9.26
CA LEU A 192 -17.47 2.03 -7.90
C LEU A 192 -17.27 0.55 -7.56
N TRP A 193 -17.46 -0.35 -8.52
CA TRP A 193 -17.62 -1.78 -8.28
C TRP A 193 -16.44 -2.66 -8.71
N THR A 194 -15.36 -2.08 -9.19
CA THR A 194 -14.18 -2.83 -9.61
C THR A 194 -12.90 -2.20 -9.10
N PHE A 195 -11.89 -3.05 -8.90
CA PHE A 195 -10.52 -2.64 -8.60
C PHE A 195 -9.57 -2.93 -9.77
N GLU A 196 -10.08 -3.50 -10.85
CA GLU A 196 -9.25 -3.91 -11.98
C GLU A 196 -8.54 -2.73 -12.67
N ASN A 197 -9.16 -1.55 -12.67
CA ASN A 197 -8.51 -0.34 -13.17
C ASN A 197 -7.24 0.03 -12.37
N TYR A 198 -7.25 -0.13 -11.04
CA TYR A 198 -6.06 0.09 -10.18
C TYR A 198 -4.99 -0.96 -10.45
N ARG A 199 -5.36 -2.22 -10.56
CA ARG A 199 -4.45 -3.34 -10.87
C ARG A 199 -3.82 -3.16 -12.25
N THR A 200 -4.62 -2.79 -13.24
CA THR A 200 -4.13 -2.50 -14.59
C THR A 200 -3.19 -1.30 -14.59
N ALA A 201 -3.52 -0.23 -13.89
CA ALA A 201 -2.68 0.96 -13.78
C ALA A 201 -1.33 0.65 -13.10
N LEU A 202 -1.33 -0.15 -12.02
CA LEU A 202 -0.09 -0.61 -11.38
C LEU A 202 0.76 -1.45 -12.34
N ARG A 203 0.15 -2.41 -13.05
CA ARG A 203 0.87 -3.23 -14.04
C ARG A 203 1.49 -2.39 -15.15
N LEU A 204 0.80 -1.36 -15.62
CA LEU A 204 1.34 -0.43 -16.62
C LEU A 204 2.49 0.40 -16.04
N LEU A 205 2.37 0.89 -14.81
CA LEU A 205 3.43 1.62 -14.13
C LEU A 205 4.71 0.77 -14.01
N ILE A 206 4.58 -0.49 -13.60
CA ILE A 206 5.71 -1.39 -13.37
C ILE A 206 6.38 -1.83 -14.68
N ARG A 207 5.62 -1.95 -15.77
CA ARG A 207 6.15 -2.35 -17.08
C ARG A 207 6.95 -1.27 -17.80
N GLN A 208 7.07 -0.07 -17.24
CA GLN A 208 7.96 0.94 -17.81
C GLN A 208 9.41 0.42 -17.79
N ASP A 209 10.09 0.48 -18.92
CA ASP A 209 11.41 -0.16 -19.12
C ASP A 209 12.46 0.25 -18.07
N GLU A 210 12.37 1.49 -17.56
CA GLU A 210 13.26 2.01 -16.53
C GLU A 210 13.08 1.36 -15.15
N ILE A 211 11.93 0.75 -14.89
CA ILE A 211 11.52 0.26 -13.54
C ILE A 211 11.49 -1.27 -13.51
N ASN A 212 11.08 -1.90 -14.60
CA ASN A 212 10.75 -3.33 -14.65
C ASN A 212 11.89 -4.25 -14.16
N ASN A 213 13.13 -3.95 -14.50
CA ASN A 213 14.31 -4.76 -14.12
C ASN A 213 14.83 -4.44 -12.70
N LEU A 214 14.34 -3.37 -12.07
CA LEU A 214 14.84 -2.90 -10.78
C LEU A 214 14.03 -3.41 -9.59
N LEU A 215 12.88 -4.01 -9.84
CA LEU A 215 11.99 -4.52 -8.80
C LEU A 215 11.51 -5.95 -9.11
N ILE A 216 10.86 -6.56 -8.14
CA ILE A 216 10.14 -7.83 -8.28
C ILE A 216 8.63 -7.51 -8.18
N TYR A 217 7.85 -7.96 -9.15
CA TYR A 217 6.40 -7.86 -9.12
C TYR A 217 5.77 -9.24 -8.94
N ILE A 218 4.91 -9.37 -7.96
CA ILE A 218 4.18 -10.61 -7.65
C ILE A 218 2.72 -10.39 -8.03
N PRO A 219 2.27 -10.94 -9.17
CA PRO A 219 0.88 -10.81 -9.58
C PRO A 219 -0.04 -11.58 -8.63
N SER A 220 -1.23 -11.05 -8.40
CA SER A 220 -2.21 -11.70 -7.50
C SER A 220 -2.60 -13.11 -7.95
N SER A 221 -2.50 -13.42 -9.23
CA SER A 221 -2.77 -14.77 -9.77
C SER A 221 -1.83 -15.86 -9.26
N GLU A 222 -0.68 -15.51 -8.72
CA GLU A 222 0.27 -16.50 -8.20
C GLU A 222 -0.06 -16.99 -6.79
N TRP A 223 -0.76 -16.20 -6.00
CA TRP A 223 -1.07 -16.53 -4.61
C TRP A 223 -2.56 -16.41 -4.27
N ASN A 224 -3.34 -15.75 -5.10
CA ASN A 224 -4.78 -15.57 -4.96
C ASN A 224 -5.46 -16.13 -6.22
N ALA A 225 -5.09 -17.37 -6.58
CA ALA A 225 -5.46 -18.00 -7.81
C ALA A 225 -6.92 -18.20 -7.89
N GLU A 226 -7.76 -17.80 -8.48
CA GLU A 226 -9.16 -18.18 -8.75
C GLU A 226 -10.23 -17.53 -7.89
N GLY A 227 -10.44 -16.25 -8.03
CA GLY A 227 -11.76 -15.63 -7.83
C GLY A 227 -12.44 -15.91 -6.47
N TYR A 228 -13.51 -15.28 -6.24
CA TYR A 228 -14.32 -15.31 -5.02
C TYR A 228 -14.80 -16.67 -4.53
N ALA A 229 -14.86 -17.69 -5.36
CA ALA A 229 -15.35 -19.00 -4.97
C ALA A 229 -14.52 -19.61 -3.84
N ASP A 230 -13.19 -19.37 -3.83
CA ASP A 230 -12.26 -19.86 -2.81
C ASP A 230 -11.87 -18.81 -1.78
N SER A 231 -12.48 -17.65 -1.82
CA SER A 231 -12.12 -16.52 -0.93
C SER A 231 -12.18 -16.88 0.56
N ARG A 232 -13.09 -17.76 0.98
CA ARG A 232 -13.21 -18.23 2.37
C ARG A 232 -12.01 -19.05 2.84
N MET A 233 -11.27 -19.67 1.94
CA MET A 233 -10.08 -20.45 2.30
C MET A 233 -8.89 -19.55 2.62
N LEU A 234 -8.81 -18.36 2.04
CA LEU A 234 -7.66 -17.46 2.15
C LEU A 234 -7.99 -16.16 2.88
N TYR A 235 -9.25 -15.76 2.97
CA TYR A 235 -9.68 -14.49 3.55
C TYR A 235 -10.48 -14.68 4.84
N LYS A 236 -10.44 -13.65 5.68
CA LYS A 236 -11.35 -13.50 6.81
C LYS A 236 -12.76 -13.15 6.31
N ASP A 237 -13.74 -13.16 7.22
CA ASP A 237 -15.13 -12.82 6.91
C ASP A 237 -15.34 -11.39 6.38
N ASP A 238 -14.35 -10.51 6.53
CA ASP A 238 -14.40 -9.15 5.98
C ASP A 238 -14.10 -9.09 4.48
N HIS A 239 -13.65 -10.19 3.88
CA HIS A 239 -13.29 -10.33 2.46
C HIS A 239 -12.12 -9.45 1.99
N VAL A 240 -11.37 -8.85 2.91
CA VAL A 240 -10.23 -7.97 2.63
C VAL A 240 -8.95 -8.50 3.24
N HIS A 241 -9.01 -8.89 4.52
CA HIS A 241 -7.85 -9.39 5.22
C HIS A 241 -7.67 -10.89 4.98
N LEU A 242 -6.44 -11.30 4.77
CA LEU A 242 -6.10 -12.72 4.70
C LEU A 242 -6.31 -13.38 6.06
N ASN A 243 -6.73 -14.63 6.03
CA ASN A 243 -6.65 -15.52 7.19
C ASN A 243 -5.22 -16.12 7.29
N GLU A 244 -4.99 -16.98 8.26
CA GLU A 244 -3.68 -17.60 8.47
C GLU A 244 -3.20 -18.35 7.21
N ASN A 245 -4.05 -19.15 6.58
CA ASN A 245 -3.70 -19.88 5.35
C ASN A 245 -3.33 -18.93 4.20
N GLY A 246 -4.05 -17.82 4.07
CA GLY A 246 -3.76 -16.80 3.08
C GLY A 246 -2.40 -16.14 3.28
N TYR A 247 -2.03 -15.84 4.53
CA TYR A 247 -0.70 -15.30 4.83
C TYR A 247 0.41 -16.32 4.60
N LEU A 248 0.22 -17.59 4.99
CA LEU A 248 1.20 -18.65 4.72
C LEU A 248 1.46 -18.84 3.23
N LEU A 249 0.40 -18.80 2.42
CA LEU A 249 0.52 -18.86 0.96
C LEU A 249 1.24 -17.65 0.39
N LEU A 250 0.89 -16.44 0.84
CA LEU A 250 1.54 -15.19 0.43
C LEU A 250 3.05 -15.22 0.77
N ASP A 251 3.42 -15.63 1.98
CA ASP A 251 4.81 -15.74 2.42
C ASP A 251 5.60 -16.71 1.54
N SER A 252 5.01 -17.85 1.22
CA SER A 252 5.61 -18.84 0.34
C SER A 252 5.82 -18.29 -1.08
N CYS A 253 4.83 -17.55 -1.58
CA CYS A 253 4.91 -16.90 -2.87
C CYS A 253 6.00 -15.81 -2.89
N ILE A 254 6.01 -14.90 -1.90
CA ILE A 254 7.07 -13.88 -1.76
C ILE A 254 8.44 -14.53 -1.75
N THR A 255 8.60 -15.58 -0.94
CA THR A 255 9.87 -16.30 -0.81
C THR A 255 10.31 -16.88 -2.15
N SER A 256 9.39 -17.38 -2.98
CA SER A 256 9.72 -17.95 -4.29
C SER A 256 10.43 -16.97 -5.21
N HIS A 257 10.20 -15.68 -5.05
CA HIS A 257 10.77 -14.59 -5.85
C HIS A 257 12.06 -13.95 -5.27
N ILE A 258 12.48 -14.34 -4.07
CA ILE A 258 13.72 -13.82 -3.48
C ILE A 258 14.91 -14.64 -4.02
N TYR A 259 15.86 -13.97 -4.64
CA TYR A 259 17.09 -14.55 -5.17
C TYR A 259 18.30 -13.83 -4.60
N ILE A 260 19.34 -14.59 -4.23
CA ILE A 260 20.63 -14.00 -3.92
C ILE A 260 21.33 -13.78 -5.26
N ASP A 261 21.51 -12.54 -5.64
CA ASP A 261 22.38 -12.19 -6.77
C ASP A 261 23.80 -12.55 -6.38
N SER A 262 24.33 -13.63 -6.95
CA SER A 262 25.73 -14.05 -6.74
C SER A 262 26.74 -13.04 -7.30
N SER A 263 26.26 -12.02 -8.03
CA SER A 263 27.07 -10.98 -8.65
C SER A 263 27.30 -9.74 -7.76
N SER A 264 26.70 -9.65 -6.55
CA SER A 264 26.88 -8.50 -5.67
C SER A 264 28.22 -8.41 -4.94
N ASN A 265 29.21 -9.23 -5.34
CA ASN A 265 30.60 -9.15 -4.84
C ASN A 265 31.52 -8.25 -5.71
N LEU A 266 30.94 -7.47 -6.62
CA LEU A 266 31.71 -6.58 -7.49
C LEU A 266 31.24 -5.12 -7.33
N TYR A 267 31.51 -4.51 -6.15
CA TYR A 267 31.75 -3.04 -6.09
C TYR A 267 32.25 -2.69 -4.69
#